data_a3fbc56bfc68508e440099e067d9dfc3
#
_entry.id   a3fbc56bfc68508e440099e067d9dfc3
#
_cell.length_a   1.000
_cell.length_b   1.000
_cell.length_c   1.000
_cell.angle_alpha   90.00
_cell.angle_beta   90.00
_cell.angle_gamma   90.00
#
_symmetry.space_group_name_H-M   'P 1'
#
loop_
_entity.id
_entity.type
_entity.pdbx_description
1 polymer ?
#
loop_
_entity_poly.entity_id
_entity_poly.type
_entity_poly.pdbx_seq_one_letter_code
_entity_poly.pdbx_strand_id
1 'polypeptide(L)'
;GYRMKILWLCNVILPIISKHLSLPVSNAGGWLDGLSEELIKTNNIDFYVCFPNNEKKSEISGSFNNISYFGFCQSNNLSNQFVKILEDYNPDIIHIFGTEYKHTFEMVNASKHLNLLNKTVISIQGLVSYYAKHYYADLPFSVIYSCTLRSLRLKNNIARGKHIFEKKGYYEIESIRNSKNIIGRTDWDY
;
A
#
# COMPACT_ATOMS: atom_id res chain seq x y z
N GLY A 1 -6.89 13.64 -27.97
CA GLY A 1 -6.65 12.21 -27.96
C GLY A 1 -7.03 11.61 -26.60
N TYR A 2 -7.33 10.31 -26.55
CA TYR A 2 -7.62 9.59 -25.32
C TYR A 2 -6.36 9.57 -24.42
N ARG A 3 -6.52 9.90 -23.14
CA ARG A 3 -5.47 9.79 -22.13
C ARG A 3 -5.81 8.63 -21.20
N MET A 4 -4.87 7.71 -21.02
CA MET A 4 -5.04 6.58 -20.11
C MET A 4 -4.97 7.07 -18.67
N LYS A 5 -5.95 6.72 -17.87
CA LYS A 5 -6.03 7.08 -16.46
C LYS A 5 -5.50 5.94 -15.58
N ILE A 6 -4.38 6.17 -14.91
CA ILE A 6 -3.75 5.20 -14.03
C ILE A 6 -3.83 5.69 -12.59
N LEU A 7 -4.35 4.85 -11.69
CA LEU A 7 -4.35 5.08 -10.25
C LEU A 7 -3.38 4.13 -9.58
N TRP A 8 -2.46 4.67 -8.80
CA TRP A 8 -1.56 3.91 -7.93
C TRP A 8 -1.97 4.03 -6.47
N LEU A 9 -1.95 2.92 -5.75
CA LEU A 9 -1.98 2.89 -4.30
C LEU A 9 -0.61 2.44 -3.80
N CYS A 10 0.13 3.38 -3.24
CA CYS A 10 1.47 3.17 -2.69
C CYS A 10 1.42 3.04 -1.17
N ASN A 11 2.41 2.40 -0.59
CA ASN A 11 2.62 2.34 0.86
C ASN A 11 3.53 3.45 1.39
N VAL A 12 4.12 4.22 0.48
CA VAL A 12 4.97 5.38 0.75
C VAL A 12 4.61 6.52 -0.18
N ILE A 13 4.93 7.75 0.22
CA ILE A 13 4.80 8.91 -0.64
C ILE A 13 5.91 8.90 -1.71
N LEU A 14 5.55 9.17 -2.95
CA LEU A 14 6.53 9.28 -4.04
C LEU A 14 7.39 10.54 -3.86
N PRO A 15 8.71 10.49 -4.14
CA PRO A 15 9.60 11.63 -3.98
C PRO A 15 9.16 12.87 -4.76
N ILE A 16 8.60 12.73 -5.94
CA ILE A 16 8.08 13.85 -6.71
C ILE A 16 6.96 14.59 -5.97
N ILE A 17 6.10 13.87 -5.26
CA ILE A 17 5.02 14.43 -4.45
C ILE A 17 5.60 15.03 -3.15
N SER A 18 6.54 14.32 -2.50
CA SER A 18 7.23 14.84 -1.32
C SER A 18 7.91 16.18 -1.59
N LYS A 19 8.62 16.29 -2.71
CA LYS A 19 9.28 17.54 -3.14
C LYS A 19 8.26 18.66 -3.37
N HIS A 20 7.15 18.36 -4.06
CA HIS A 20 6.09 19.34 -4.30
C HIS A 20 5.46 19.86 -3.00
N LEU A 21 5.27 18.97 -2.02
CA LEU A 21 4.66 19.29 -0.73
C LEU A 21 5.66 19.80 0.32
N SER A 22 6.95 19.90 0.00
CA SER A 22 8.02 20.24 0.94
C SER A 22 8.05 19.27 2.15
N LEU A 23 7.81 17.98 1.90
CA LEU A 23 7.89 16.91 2.88
C LEU A 23 9.23 16.19 2.80
N PRO A 24 9.67 15.51 3.89
CA PRO A 24 10.85 14.66 3.85
C PRO A 24 10.73 13.58 2.78
N VAL A 25 11.81 13.40 2.01
CA VAL A 25 11.87 12.33 1.00
C VAL A 25 12.21 11.02 1.70
N SER A 26 11.37 10.00 1.53
CA SER A 26 11.65 8.65 2.02
C SER A 26 12.54 7.90 1.04
N ASN A 27 13.58 7.23 1.55
CA ASN A 27 14.39 6.32 0.75
C ASN A 27 13.73 4.94 0.55
N ALA A 28 12.59 4.70 1.20
CA ALA A 28 11.81 3.49 1.01
C ALA A 28 11.03 3.58 -0.31
N GLY A 29 11.26 2.65 -1.22
CA GLY A 29 10.52 2.60 -2.48
C GLY A 29 11.22 3.25 -3.68
N GLY A 30 12.55 3.40 -3.65
CA GLY A 30 13.31 4.02 -4.75
C GLY A 30 13.08 3.42 -6.14
N TRP A 31 12.65 2.16 -6.23
CA TRP A 31 12.25 1.55 -7.49
C TRP A 31 10.93 2.11 -8.05
N LEU A 32 10.01 2.58 -7.17
CA LEU A 32 8.78 3.27 -7.59
C LEU A 32 9.08 4.63 -8.19
N ASP A 33 10.18 5.27 -7.80
CA ASP A 33 10.59 6.57 -8.34
C ASP A 33 10.89 6.47 -9.82
N GLY A 34 11.78 5.56 -10.20
CA GLY A 34 12.13 5.35 -11.60
C GLY A 34 10.91 5.01 -12.45
N LEU A 35 10.02 4.15 -11.95
CA LEU A 35 8.80 3.79 -12.65
C LEU A 35 7.82 4.97 -12.78
N SER A 36 7.64 5.76 -11.71
CA SER A 36 6.77 6.94 -11.73
C SER A 36 7.31 8.02 -12.66
N GLU A 37 8.63 8.27 -12.68
CA GLU A 37 9.27 9.21 -13.58
C GLU A 37 9.04 8.85 -15.06
N GLU A 38 9.14 7.57 -15.41
CA GLU A 38 8.88 7.12 -16.78
C GLU A 38 7.42 7.26 -17.17
N LEU A 39 6.48 6.94 -16.26
CA LEU A 39 5.05 7.16 -16.50
C LEU A 39 4.69 8.62 -16.71
N ILE A 40 5.27 9.51 -15.92
CA ILE A 40 5.02 10.96 -15.99
C ILE A 40 5.53 11.57 -17.31
N LYS A 41 6.65 11.06 -17.84
CA LYS A 41 7.20 11.47 -19.14
C LYS A 41 6.30 11.08 -20.31
N THR A 42 5.39 10.12 -20.10
CA THR A 42 4.50 9.61 -21.14
C THR A 42 3.33 10.58 -21.33
N ASN A 43 3.29 11.29 -22.45
CA ASN A 43 2.37 12.40 -22.71
C ASN A 43 0.86 12.05 -22.72
N ASN A 44 0.50 10.77 -22.77
CA ASN A 44 -0.88 10.30 -22.89
C ASN A 44 -1.40 9.62 -21.62
N ILE A 45 -0.79 9.90 -20.46
CA ILE A 45 -1.20 9.32 -19.18
C ILE A 45 -1.63 10.43 -18.22
N ASP A 46 -2.79 10.25 -17.61
CA ASP A 46 -3.20 10.95 -16.40
C ASP A 46 -2.92 10.05 -15.20
N PHE A 47 -2.27 10.60 -14.19
CA PHE A 47 -1.75 9.81 -13.08
C PHE A 47 -2.34 10.27 -11.74
N TYR A 48 -2.92 9.34 -10.99
CA TYR A 48 -3.45 9.56 -9.65
C TYR A 48 -2.72 8.69 -8.65
N VAL A 49 -2.22 9.26 -7.55
CA VAL A 49 -1.45 8.54 -6.54
C VAL A 49 -2.11 8.68 -5.17
N CYS A 50 -2.47 7.53 -4.57
CA CYS A 50 -2.92 7.44 -3.18
C CYS A 50 -1.78 6.90 -2.31
N PHE A 51 -1.57 7.48 -1.14
CA PHE A 51 -0.50 7.09 -0.21
C PHE A 51 -0.89 7.42 1.24
N PRO A 52 -0.36 6.66 2.24
CA PRO A 52 -0.59 6.98 3.65
C PRO A 52 0.18 8.24 4.06
N ASN A 53 -0.52 9.22 4.66
CA ASN A 53 0.08 10.44 5.22
C ASN A 53 0.27 10.29 6.73
N ASN A 54 1.31 9.58 7.13
CA ASN A 54 1.55 9.24 8.53
C ASN A 54 2.14 10.41 9.34
N GLU A 55 2.79 11.38 8.69
CA GLU A 55 3.51 12.46 9.38
C GLU A 55 2.57 13.54 9.92
N LYS A 56 1.59 13.96 9.15
CA LYS A 56 0.72 15.10 9.53
C LYS A 56 -0.60 14.70 10.16
N LYS A 57 -0.92 13.40 10.27
CA LYS A 57 -2.21 12.88 10.77
C LYS A 57 -3.44 13.57 10.16
N SER A 58 -3.29 14.16 9.00
CA SER A 58 -4.33 14.86 8.25
C SER A 58 -4.32 14.39 6.80
N GLU A 59 -5.50 14.39 6.19
CA GLU A 59 -5.64 14.10 4.78
C GLU A 59 -5.14 15.28 3.95
N ILE A 60 -4.50 14.99 2.83
CA ILE A 60 -4.05 15.97 1.86
C ILE A 60 -4.47 15.52 0.46
N SER A 61 -4.89 16.44 -0.37
CA SER A 61 -5.18 16.18 -1.77
C SER A 61 -4.81 17.37 -2.62
N GLY A 62 -4.53 17.13 -3.88
CA GLY A 62 -4.20 18.18 -4.83
C GLY A 62 -3.78 17.62 -6.18
N SER A 63 -3.29 18.48 -7.03
CA SER A 63 -2.77 18.13 -8.35
C SER A 63 -1.66 19.07 -8.79
N PHE A 64 -0.69 18.54 -9.52
CA PHE A 64 0.36 19.30 -10.20
C PHE A 64 0.94 18.46 -11.35
N ASN A 65 1.36 19.10 -12.44
CA ASN A 65 2.02 18.42 -13.57
C ASN A 65 1.32 17.15 -14.07
N ASN A 66 -0.01 17.15 -14.20
CA ASN A 66 -0.84 16.01 -14.57
C ASN A 66 -0.83 14.84 -13.55
N ILE A 67 -0.34 15.08 -12.33
CA ILE A 67 -0.43 14.13 -11.22
C ILE A 67 -1.47 14.64 -10.24
N SER A 68 -2.50 13.84 -9.98
CA SER A 68 -3.42 14.04 -8.85
C SER A 68 -2.98 13.17 -7.70
N TYR A 69 -3.17 13.62 -6.47
CA TYR A 69 -2.77 12.85 -5.31
C TYR A 69 -3.75 12.96 -4.15
N PHE A 70 -3.80 11.88 -3.36
CA PHE A 70 -4.52 11.78 -2.10
C PHE A 70 -3.66 11.09 -1.05
N GLY A 71 -3.22 11.87 -0.08
CA GLY A 71 -2.57 11.37 1.13
C GLY A 71 -3.61 11.11 2.20
N PHE A 72 -3.84 9.86 2.57
CA PHE A 72 -4.90 9.46 3.50
C PHE A 72 -4.37 9.16 4.90
N CYS A 73 -5.25 9.30 5.89
CA CYS A 73 -5.09 8.75 7.22
C CYS A 73 -5.81 7.40 7.33
N GLN A 74 -5.24 6.47 8.07
CA GLN A 74 -5.94 5.21 8.38
C GLN A 74 -7.16 5.50 9.24
N SER A 75 -8.34 5.36 8.66
CA SER A 75 -9.64 5.60 9.30
C SER A 75 -10.62 4.49 8.97
N ASN A 76 -11.75 4.45 9.68
CA ASN A 76 -12.82 3.50 9.38
C ASN A 76 -13.61 3.86 8.11
N ASN A 77 -13.40 5.06 7.58
CA ASN A 77 -14.09 5.57 6.38
C ASN A 77 -13.24 5.49 5.10
N LEU A 78 -12.06 4.88 5.16
CA LEU A 78 -11.11 4.87 4.03
C LEU A 78 -11.68 4.14 2.80
N SER A 79 -12.40 3.03 2.98
CA SER A 79 -13.06 2.33 1.87
C SER A 79 -14.04 3.23 1.11
N ASN A 80 -14.85 4.03 1.81
CA ASN A 80 -15.80 4.95 1.18
C ASN A 80 -15.09 6.08 0.46
N GLN A 81 -13.97 6.56 1.00
CA GLN A 81 -13.13 7.56 0.34
C GLN A 81 -12.53 7.01 -0.96
N PHE A 82 -12.06 5.76 -0.95
CA PHE A 82 -11.56 5.09 -2.16
C PHE A 82 -12.68 4.87 -3.19
N VAL A 83 -13.87 4.46 -2.77
CA VAL A 83 -15.03 4.35 -3.68
C VAL A 83 -15.26 5.68 -4.38
N LYS A 84 -15.33 6.78 -3.65
CA LYS A 84 -15.54 8.11 -4.22
C LYS A 84 -14.43 8.50 -5.21
N ILE A 85 -13.17 8.27 -4.87
CA ILE A 85 -12.03 8.55 -5.75
C ILE A 85 -12.14 7.73 -7.04
N LEU A 86 -12.47 6.44 -6.93
CA LEU A 86 -12.62 5.57 -8.10
C LEU A 86 -13.79 5.98 -9.00
N GLU A 87 -14.92 6.41 -8.43
CA GLU A 87 -16.06 6.93 -9.18
C GLU A 87 -15.72 8.23 -9.89
N ASP A 88 -15.14 9.19 -9.18
CA ASP A 88 -14.84 10.53 -9.72
C ASP A 88 -13.71 10.48 -10.77
N TYR A 89 -12.67 9.71 -10.52
CA TYR A 89 -11.51 9.61 -11.41
C TYR A 89 -11.73 8.64 -12.57
N ASN A 90 -12.49 7.56 -12.34
CA ASN A 90 -12.76 6.49 -13.31
C ASN A 90 -11.49 5.96 -14.00
N PRO A 91 -10.58 5.31 -13.26
CA PRO A 91 -9.30 4.84 -13.81
C PRO A 91 -9.48 3.70 -14.81
N ASP A 92 -8.55 3.61 -15.76
CA ASP A 92 -8.41 2.46 -16.66
C ASP A 92 -7.65 1.33 -16.00
N ILE A 93 -6.68 1.68 -15.13
CA ILE A 93 -5.86 0.74 -14.36
C ILE A 93 -5.77 1.24 -12.92
N ILE A 94 -5.98 0.31 -11.98
CA ILE A 94 -5.73 0.48 -10.55
C ILE A 94 -4.57 -0.43 -10.20
N HIS A 95 -3.42 0.13 -9.82
CA HIS A 95 -2.24 -0.63 -9.44
C HIS A 95 -1.93 -0.44 -7.96
N ILE A 96 -1.96 -1.53 -7.21
CA ILE A 96 -1.74 -1.57 -5.77
C ILE A 96 -0.37 -2.18 -5.49
N PHE A 97 0.44 -1.50 -4.69
CA PHE A 97 1.78 -1.96 -4.31
C PHE A 97 1.80 -2.46 -2.88
N GLY A 98 2.00 -3.77 -2.72
CA GLY A 98 2.00 -4.48 -1.45
C GLY A 98 0.64 -5.06 -1.08
N THR A 99 0.67 -6.25 -0.50
CA THR A 99 -0.51 -7.07 -0.19
C THR A 99 -0.92 -7.00 1.28
N GLU A 100 0.03 -6.67 2.17
CA GLU A 100 -0.08 -6.81 3.62
C GLU A 100 -0.73 -5.62 4.34
N TYR A 101 -1.11 -4.59 3.61
CA TYR A 101 -1.62 -3.35 4.20
C TYR A 101 -3.14 -3.34 4.32
N LYS A 102 -3.66 -2.72 5.38
CA LYS A 102 -5.08 -2.47 5.53
C LYS A 102 -5.63 -1.65 4.36
N HIS A 103 -4.91 -0.63 3.91
CA HIS A 103 -5.35 0.19 2.78
C HIS A 103 -5.39 -0.59 1.46
N THR A 104 -4.54 -1.61 1.26
CA THR A 104 -4.66 -2.55 0.12
C THR A 104 -6.01 -3.26 0.15
N PHE A 105 -6.35 -3.87 1.29
CA PHE A 105 -7.63 -4.55 1.49
C PHE A 105 -8.82 -3.61 1.24
N GLU A 106 -8.75 -2.39 1.72
CA GLU A 106 -9.79 -1.36 1.53
C GLU A 106 -9.96 -0.95 0.06
N MET A 107 -8.84 -0.81 -0.69
CA MET A 107 -8.89 -0.49 -2.13
C MET A 107 -9.44 -1.68 -2.94
N VAL A 108 -9.07 -2.91 -2.61
CA VAL A 108 -9.63 -4.12 -3.24
C VAL A 108 -11.14 -4.20 -3.01
N ASN A 109 -11.61 -3.92 -1.80
CA ASN A 109 -13.05 -3.88 -1.50
C ASN A 109 -13.78 -2.78 -2.27
N ALA A 110 -13.20 -1.59 -2.37
CA ALA A 110 -13.75 -0.49 -3.17
C ALA A 110 -13.83 -0.87 -4.66
N SER A 111 -12.77 -1.47 -5.20
CA SER A 111 -12.73 -1.97 -6.58
C SER A 111 -13.76 -3.05 -6.84
N LYS A 112 -13.95 -3.97 -5.87
CA LYS A 112 -14.97 -5.02 -5.94
C LYS A 112 -16.39 -4.44 -5.94
N HIS A 113 -16.65 -3.47 -5.06
CA HIS A 113 -17.93 -2.79 -4.95
C HIS A 113 -18.34 -2.12 -6.27
N LEU A 114 -17.38 -1.55 -6.99
CA LEU A 114 -17.59 -0.87 -8.27
C LEU A 114 -17.41 -1.76 -9.51
N ASN A 115 -17.24 -3.08 -9.33
CA ASN A 115 -16.95 -4.04 -10.41
C ASN A 115 -15.69 -3.72 -11.23
N LEU A 116 -14.66 -3.16 -10.58
CA LEU A 116 -13.39 -2.76 -11.21
C LEU A 116 -12.24 -3.76 -11.00
N LEU A 117 -12.51 -4.96 -10.48
CA LEU A 117 -11.45 -5.96 -10.22
C LEU A 117 -10.70 -6.40 -11.48
N ASN A 118 -11.34 -6.35 -12.65
CA ASN A 118 -10.69 -6.63 -13.93
C ASN A 118 -9.68 -5.56 -14.35
N LYS A 119 -9.77 -4.36 -13.77
CA LYS A 119 -8.83 -3.24 -13.97
C LYS A 119 -7.82 -3.11 -12.83
N THR A 120 -7.92 -3.95 -11.80
CA THR A 120 -7.10 -3.87 -10.59
C THR A 120 -5.99 -4.91 -10.62
N VAL A 121 -4.77 -4.46 -10.37
CA VAL A 121 -3.55 -5.26 -10.30
C VAL A 121 -2.88 -5.05 -8.96
N ILE A 122 -2.46 -6.12 -8.29
CA ILE A 122 -1.68 -6.07 -7.06
C ILE A 122 -0.28 -6.61 -7.32
N SER A 123 0.73 -5.81 -7.00
CA SER A 123 2.12 -6.26 -6.96
C SER A 123 2.51 -6.75 -5.57
N ILE A 124 2.91 -8.01 -5.46
CA ILE A 124 3.42 -8.60 -4.23
C ILE A 124 4.80 -8.01 -3.95
N GLN A 125 5.00 -7.48 -2.73
CA GLN A 125 6.30 -7.00 -2.26
C GLN A 125 6.99 -7.99 -1.31
N GLY A 126 6.23 -8.89 -0.69
CA GLY A 126 6.66 -9.97 0.18
C GLY A 126 5.45 -10.68 0.78
N LEU A 127 5.57 -11.97 1.08
CA LEU A 127 4.49 -12.80 1.63
C LEU A 127 4.54 -12.82 3.16
N VAL A 128 3.88 -11.85 3.78
CA VAL A 128 3.88 -11.65 5.24
C VAL A 128 3.13 -12.75 5.97
N SER A 129 2.09 -13.32 5.38
CA SER A 129 1.32 -14.44 5.97
C SER A 129 2.19 -15.68 6.21
N TYR A 130 3.12 -15.96 5.30
CA TYR A 130 4.08 -17.04 5.47
C TYR A 130 5.06 -16.75 6.62
N TYR A 131 5.60 -15.54 6.69
CA TYR A 131 6.47 -15.11 7.78
C TYR A 131 5.76 -15.15 9.14
N ALA A 132 4.47 -14.82 9.20
CA ALA A 132 3.71 -14.88 10.43
C ALA A 132 3.62 -16.31 11.01
N LYS A 133 3.46 -17.32 10.15
CA LYS A 133 3.42 -18.74 10.55
C LYS A 133 4.74 -19.22 11.14
N HIS A 134 5.87 -18.73 10.62
CA HIS A 134 7.21 -19.13 11.02
C HIS A 134 7.91 -18.09 11.88
N TYR A 135 7.16 -17.14 12.46
CA TYR A 135 7.72 -15.97 13.14
C TYR A 135 8.62 -16.33 14.34
N TYR A 136 8.31 -17.42 15.04
CA TYR A 136 9.11 -17.85 16.18
C TYR A 136 10.30 -18.74 15.79
N ALA A 137 10.28 -19.39 14.62
CA ALA A 137 11.38 -20.17 14.05
C ALA A 137 12.17 -20.98 15.10
N ASP A 138 11.47 -21.80 15.89
CA ASP A 138 12.02 -22.64 16.96
C ASP A 138 12.71 -21.89 18.12
N LEU A 139 12.44 -20.60 18.29
CA LEU A 139 12.96 -19.83 19.41
C LEU A 139 12.44 -20.37 20.77
N PRO A 140 13.29 -20.51 21.79
CA PRO A 140 12.86 -20.89 23.12
C PRO A 140 11.84 -19.90 23.70
N PHE A 141 10.89 -20.42 24.50
CA PHE A 141 9.87 -19.58 25.15
C PHE A 141 10.47 -18.45 25.99
N SER A 142 11.61 -18.70 26.64
CA SER A 142 12.34 -17.69 27.40
C SER A 142 12.79 -16.49 26.57
N VAL A 143 13.07 -16.70 25.26
CA VAL A 143 13.45 -15.65 24.34
C VAL A 143 12.21 -14.94 23.80
N ILE A 144 11.17 -15.69 23.45
CA ILE A 144 9.92 -15.15 22.90
C ILE A 144 9.25 -14.16 23.87
N TYR A 145 9.21 -14.53 25.16
CA TYR A 145 8.59 -13.72 26.22
C TYR A 145 9.59 -12.88 27.03
N SER A 146 10.85 -12.79 26.58
CA SER A 146 11.81 -11.92 27.21
C SER A 146 11.38 -10.46 27.09
N CYS A 147 11.30 -9.77 28.22
CA CYS A 147 11.01 -8.35 28.27
C CYS A 147 12.22 -7.59 28.80
N THR A 148 12.82 -6.76 27.97
CA THR A 148 13.81 -5.77 28.41
C THR A 148 13.10 -4.44 28.72
N LEU A 149 13.68 -3.61 29.58
CA LEU A 149 13.17 -2.25 29.83
C LEU A 149 12.99 -1.46 28.53
N ARG A 150 13.89 -1.66 27.56
CA ARG A 150 13.80 -1.07 26.23
C ARG A 150 12.59 -1.58 25.44
N SER A 151 12.34 -2.89 25.44
CA SER A 151 11.19 -3.49 24.70
C SER A 151 9.85 -3.09 25.34
N LEU A 152 9.80 -2.95 26.66
CA LEU A 152 8.63 -2.42 27.36
C LEU A 152 8.35 -0.95 26.97
N ARG A 153 9.40 -0.11 26.97
CA ARG A 153 9.28 1.31 26.59
C ARG A 153 8.87 1.48 25.13
N LEU A 154 9.43 0.70 24.22
CA LEU A 154 9.13 0.76 22.79
C LEU A 154 7.91 -0.05 22.38
N LYS A 155 7.33 -0.83 23.30
CA LYS A 155 6.19 -1.74 23.04
C LYS A 155 6.45 -2.70 21.86
N ASN A 156 7.68 -3.17 21.66
CA ASN A 156 8.12 -3.97 20.51
C ASN A 156 8.72 -5.33 20.90
N ASN A 157 8.08 -6.07 21.78
CA ASN A 157 8.51 -7.44 22.08
C ASN A 157 8.17 -8.41 20.93
N ILE A 158 8.81 -9.60 20.93
CA ILE A 158 8.66 -10.63 19.88
C ILE A 158 7.20 -11.09 19.75
N ALA A 159 6.49 -11.29 20.86
CA ALA A 159 5.09 -11.72 20.85
C ALA A 159 4.17 -10.69 20.16
N ARG A 160 4.39 -9.40 20.42
CA ARG A 160 3.65 -8.33 19.76
C ARG A 160 3.99 -8.24 18.27
N GLY A 161 5.27 -8.47 17.92
CA GLY A 161 5.71 -8.55 16.52
C GLY A 161 4.92 -9.60 15.76
N LYS A 162 4.78 -10.82 16.31
CA LYS A 162 3.97 -11.89 15.70
C LYS A 162 2.54 -11.45 15.45
N HIS A 163 1.87 -10.84 16.43
CA HIS A 163 0.49 -10.37 16.26
C HIS A 163 0.33 -9.32 15.14
N ILE A 164 1.32 -8.43 14.99
CA ILE A 164 1.33 -7.46 13.89
C ILE A 164 1.45 -8.18 12.54
N PHE A 165 2.30 -9.19 12.44
CA PHE A 165 2.47 -10.00 11.22
C PHE A 165 1.23 -10.83 10.90
N GLU A 166 0.57 -11.40 11.90
CA GLU A 166 -0.69 -12.13 11.73
C GLU A 166 -1.79 -11.22 11.17
N LYS A 167 -1.91 -10.01 11.70
CA LYS A 167 -2.87 -9.02 11.21
C LYS A 167 -2.57 -8.58 9.78
N LYS A 168 -1.31 -8.35 9.46
CA LYS A 168 -0.88 -8.06 8.08
C LYS A 168 -1.13 -9.24 7.16
N GLY A 169 -0.87 -10.47 7.61
CA GLY A 169 -1.16 -11.70 6.88
C GLY A 169 -2.64 -11.89 6.58
N TYR A 170 -3.54 -11.47 7.48
CA TYR A 170 -4.97 -11.47 7.21
C TYR A 170 -5.32 -10.55 6.03
N TYR A 171 -4.85 -9.31 6.02
CA TYR A 171 -5.10 -8.38 4.91
C TYR A 171 -4.53 -8.89 3.60
N GLU A 172 -3.34 -9.49 3.62
CA GLU A 172 -2.70 -10.10 2.45
C GLU A 172 -3.56 -11.22 1.87
N ILE A 173 -3.97 -12.19 2.68
CA ILE A 173 -4.76 -13.34 2.24
C ILE A 173 -6.10 -12.86 1.65
N GLU A 174 -6.80 -11.96 2.34
CA GLU A 174 -8.09 -11.47 1.88
C GLU A 174 -7.96 -10.60 0.61
N SER A 175 -6.90 -9.81 0.48
CA SER A 175 -6.63 -9.03 -0.72
C SER A 175 -6.33 -9.92 -1.91
N ILE A 176 -5.50 -10.95 -1.74
CA ILE A 176 -5.16 -11.91 -2.80
C ILE A 176 -6.42 -12.71 -3.22
N ARG A 177 -7.19 -13.22 -2.26
CA ARG A 177 -8.42 -14.00 -2.55
C ARG A 177 -9.46 -13.21 -3.34
N ASN A 178 -9.58 -11.93 -3.09
CA ASN A 178 -10.54 -11.06 -3.76
C ASN A 178 -10.01 -10.41 -5.04
N SER A 179 -8.75 -10.65 -5.40
CA SER A 179 -8.12 -10.07 -6.59
C SER A 179 -8.15 -11.03 -7.77
N LYS A 180 -8.17 -10.47 -8.99
CA LYS A 180 -8.10 -11.23 -10.25
C LYS A 180 -6.72 -11.19 -10.89
N ASN A 181 -5.99 -10.11 -10.70
CA ASN A 181 -4.70 -9.89 -11.34
C ASN A 181 -3.65 -9.62 -10.26
N ILE A 182 -2.66 -10.50 -10.17
CA ILE A 182 -1.59 -10.42 -9.18
C ILE A 182 -0.27 -10.54 -9.93
N ILE A 183 0.69 -9.69 -9.58
CA ILE A 183 2.06 -9.73 -10.10
C ILE A 183 2.97 -10.12 -8.95
N GLY A 184 3.61 -11.30 -9.07
CA GLY A 184 4.70 -11.74 -8.21
C GLY A 184 6.04 -11.19 -8.69
N ARG A 185 7.03 -11.18 -7.82
CA ARG A 185 8.40 -10.76 -8.13
C ARG A 185 9.32 -11.93 -8.40
N THR A 186 8.99 -13.09 -7.87
CA THR A 186 9.79 -14.33 -7.95
C THR A 186 8.87 -15.54 -8.10
N ASP A 187 9.43 -16.69 -8.48
CA ASP A 187 8.70 -17.95 -8.57
C ASP A 187 8.12 -18.42 -7.21
N TRP A 188 8.60 -17.87 -6.10
CA TRP A 188 8.09 -18.15 -4.76
C TRP A 188 6.76 -17.45 -4.44
N ASP A 189 6.36 -16.48 -5.26
CA ASP A 189 5.14 -15.70 -5.05
C ASP A 189 3.90 -16.36 -5.68
N TYR A 190 4.07 -17.51 -6.37
CA TYR A 190 3.02 -18.24 -7.10
C TYR A 190 2.63 -19.58 -6.49
#